data_89bd189bd529c4eb35f367e04d7b5dc8
#
_entry.id   89bd189bd529c4eb35f367e04d7b5dc8
#
_cell.length_a   1.000
_cell.length_b   1.000
_cell.length_c   1.000
_cell.angle_alpha   90.00
_cell.angle_beta   90.00
_cell.angle_gamma   90.00
#
_symmetry.space_group_name_H-M   'P 1'
#
loop_
_entity.id
_entity.type
_entity.pdbx_description
1 polymer ?
#
loop_
_entity_poly.entity_id
_entity_poly.type
_entity_poly.pdbx_seq_one_letter_code
_entity_poly.pdbx_strand_id
1 'polypeptide(L)'
;LLPNCTFAEADIQLQKFTKLPKSFSYHGKEHAFYISLGYAEYPTFASNRSQLMRCADAALYEIKLHGKNGCMVYREGLRSGARKQLGFAFKDIAEHLPGAFIIYRADKEDDELFFANDEFLHMSGYKDIDELFRLTKKSFRNLIREDEQQQIESSIWEQIDSGNENDYIHFHLRKADGTYFSVLDHGRIVESPQYGKVFYVLFMDWEDMHIRYSL
;
A
#
# COMPACT_ATOMS: atom_id res chain seq x y z
N LEU A 1 -19.85 7.52 24.57
CA LEU A 1 -19.63 8.84 25.17
C LEU A 1 -19.70 8.72 26.69
N LEU A 2 -18.75 9.32 27.38
CA LEU A 2 -18.72 9.45 28.83
C LEU A 2 -18.91 10.95 29.15
N PRO A 3 -20.17 11.41 29.32
CA PRO A 3 -20.43 12.82 29.61
C PRO A 3 -20.03 13.15 31.06
N ASN A 4 -19.53 14.37 31.27
CA ASN A 4 -19.14 14.88 32.60
C ASN A 4 -18.12 14.00 33.35
N CYS A 5 -17.25 13.33 32.61
CA CYS A 5 -16.18 12.47 33.11
C CYS A 5 -14.84 13.14 32.84
N THR A 6 -14.01 13.27 33.86
CA THR A 6 -12.64 13.77 33.67
C THR A 6 -11.81 12.76 32.91
N PHE A 7 -10.75 13.22 32.25
CA PHE A 7 -9.83 12.36 31.54
C PHE A 7 -9.29 11.22 32.44
N ALA A 8 -8.88 11.54 33.67
CA ALA A 8 -8.32 10.55 34.60
C ALA A 8 -9.35 9.47 35.00
N GLU A 9 -10.59 9.85 35.23
CA GLU A 9 -11.67 8.91 35.55
C GLU A 9 -12.00 8.01 34.36
N ALA A 10 -12.06 8.57 33.15
CA ALA A 10 -12.29 7.82 31.93
C ALA A 10 -11.16 6.81 31.69
N ASP A 11 -9.91 7.22 31.83
CA ASP A 11 -8.74 6.34 31.62
C ASP A 11 -8.76 5.14 32.58
N ILE A 12 -8.99 5.38 33.89
CA ILE A 12 -9.09 4.32 34.91
C ILE A 12 -10.20 3.34 34.58
N GLN A 13 -11.38 3.83 34.19
CA GLN A 13 -12.53 2.97 33.88
C GLN A 13 -12.27 2.13 32.61
N LEU A 14 -11.75 2.74 31.55
CA LEU A 14 -11.50 2.06 30.27
C LEU A 14 -10.37 1.03 30.41
N GLN A 15 -9.32 1.34 31.14
CA GLN A 15 -8.26 0.38 31.42
C GLN A 15 -8.74 -0.82 32.24
N LYS A 16 -9.55 -0.60 33.27
CA LYS A 16 -10.17 -1.71 34.02
C LYS A 16 -11.04 -2.55 33.10
N PHE A 17 -11.86 -1.90 32.26
CA PHE A 17 -12.75 -2.63 31.35
C PHE A 17 -12.01 -3.50 30.33
N THR A 18 -10.88 -3.06 29.81
CA THR A 18 -10.09 -3.86 28.84
C THR A 18 -9.34 -5.01 29.48
N LYS A 19 -8.95 -4.89 30.77
CA LYS A 19 -8.20 -5.92 31.50
C LYS A 19 -9.08 -7.05 32.06
N LEU A 20 -10.40 -6.85 32.14
CA LEU A 20 -11.29 -7.91 32.62
C LEU A 20 -11.29 -9.09 31.65
N PRO A 21 -11.16 -10.32 32.16
CA PRO A 21 -11.36 -11.51 31.33
C PRO A 21 -12.78 -11.50 30.75
N LYS A 22 -12.88 -11.78 29.44
CA LYS A 22 -14.16 -11.82 28.76
C LYS A 22 -14.27 -13.11 28.00
N SER A 23 -15.37 -13.83 28.21
CA SER A 23 -15.70 -15.00 27.44
C SER A 23 -17.20 -15.04 27.14
N PHE A 24 -17.56 -15.81 26.15
CA PHE A 24 -18.94 -16.16 25.85
C PHE A 24 -19.03 -17.64 25.52
N SER A 25 -20.16 -18.25 25.84
CA SER A 25 -20.42 -19.64 25.52
C SER A 25 -21.13 -19.77 24.17
N TYR A 26 -20.57 -20.58 23.27
CA TYR A 26 -21.19 -20.91 22.00
C TYR A 26 -21.05 -22.39 21.68
N HIS A 27 -22.15 -23.03 21.38
CA HIS A 27 -22.23 -24.51 21.21
C HIS A 27 -21.57 -25.32 22.35
N GLY A 28 -21.76 -24.87 23.61
CA GLY A 28 -21.20 -25.52 24.79
C GLY A 28 -19.68 -25.35 24.97
N LYS A 29 -19.04 -24.50 24.19
CA LYS A 29 -17.61 -24.15 24.34
C LYS A 29 -17.46 -22.71 24.77
N GLU A 30 -16.56 -22.46 25.71
CA GLU A 30 -16.16 -21.11 26.13
C GLU A 30 -15.15 -20.53 25.15
N HIS A 31 -15.44 -19.32 24.68
CA HIS A 31 -14.60 -18.54 23.76
C HIS A 31 -14.13 -17.26 24.46
N ALA A 32 -12.84 -17.12 24.70
CA ALA A 32 -12.27 -15.88 25.19
C ALA A 32 -12.21 -14.84 24.06
N PHE A 33 -12.47 -13.57 24.39
CA PHE A 33 -12.30 -12.45 23.47
C PHE A 33 -11.63 -11.27 24.14
N TYR A 34 -11.03 -10.43 23.30
CA TYR A 34 -10.29 -9.25 23.74
C TYR A 34 -10.87 -8.00 23.13
N ILE A 35 -10.74 -6.88 23.83
CA ILE A 35 -11.27 -5.60 23.40
C ILE A 35 -10.12 -4.62 23.25
N SER A 36 -10.12 -3.89 22.15
CA SER A 36 -9.26 -2.73 21.92
C SER A 36 -10.13 -1.47 21.92
N LEU A 37 -9.75 -0.44 22.67
CA LEU A 37 -10.47 0.82 22.80
C LEU A 37 -9.56 2.00 22.47
N GLY A 38 -10.01 2.87 21.57
CA GLY A 38 -9.43 4.19 21.36
C GLY A 38 -10.38 5.26 21.90
N TYR A 39 -9.86 6.28 22.54
CA TYR A 39 -10.67 7.38 23.05
C TYR A 39 -9.95 8.73 22.95
N ALA A 40 -10.73 9.80 22.92
CA ALA A 40 -10.26 11.17 22.84
C ALA A 40 -11.07 12.10 23.72
N GLU A 41 -10.43 13.15 24.21
CA GLU A 41 -11.04 14.15 25.06
C GLU A 41 -11.62 15.31 24.24
N TYR A 42 -12.82 15.75 24.63
CA TYR A 42 -13.45 16.93 24.10
C TYR A 42 -13.53 18.00 25.21
N PRO A 43 -13.25 19.29 24.96
CA PRO A 43 -12.91 19.88 23.64
C PRO A 43 -11.42 19.87 23.30
N THR A 44 -10.56 19.30 24.13
CA THR A 44 -9.09 19.36 24.01
C THR A 44 -8.54 19.02 22.64
N PHE A 45 -9.01 17.92 22.04
CA PHE A 45 -8.49 17.41 20.76
C PHE A 45 -9.48 17.51 19.60
N ALA A 46 -10.68 18.05 19.84
CA ALA A 46 -11.71 18.12 18.83
C ALA A 46 -12.66 19.29 19.05
N SER A 47 -13.07 19.96 17.98
CA SER A 47 -14.05 21.04 17.98
C SER A 47 -15.46 20.59 17.60
N ASN A 48 -15.60 19.38 17.08
CA ASN A 48 -16.87 18.81 16.66
C ASN A 48 -16.86 17.28 16.72
N ARG A 49 -18.05 16.67 16.57
CA ARG A 49 -18.25 15.22 16.64
C ARG A 49 -17.38 14.44 15.64
N SER A 50 -17.30 14.89 14.39
CA SER A 50 -16.54 14.20 13.35
C SER A 50 -15.04 14.19 13.65
N GLN A 51 -14.53 15.28 14.21
CA GLN A 51 -13.14 15.37 14.63
C GLN A 51 -12.87 14.49 15.84
N LEU A 52 -13.78 14.47 16.84
CA LEU A 52 -13.67 13.61 18.02
C LEU A 52 -13.61 12.13 17.64
N MET A 53 -14.49 11.70 16.73
CA MET A 53 -14.49 10.32 16.23
C MET A 53 -13.17 9.97 15.52
N ARG A 54 -12.64 10.87 14.68
CA ARG A 54 -11.34 10.63 14.01
C ARG A 54 -10.19 10.50 15.00
N CYS A 55 -10.18 11.31 16.06
CA CYS A 55 -9.17 11.22 17.10
C CYS A 55 -9.25 9.88 17.86
N ALA A 56 -10.45 9.44 18.21
CA ALA A 56 -10.66 8.16 18.87
C ALA A 56 -10.28 6.97 17.96
N ASP A 57 -10.60 7.04 16.67
CA ASP A 57 -10.21 6.03 15.68
C ASP A 57 -8.69 5.96 15.50
N ALA A 58 -7.99 7.08 15.50
CA ALA A 58 -6.53 7.11 15.42
C ALA A 58 -5.91 6.38 16.63
N ALA A 59 -6.41 6.62 17.83
CA ALA A 59 -5.97 5.93 19.04
C ALA A 59 -6.29 4.43 19.01
N LEU A 60 -7.48 4.04 18.53
CA LEU A 60 -7.87 2.65 18.36
C LEU A 60 -6.96 1.92 17.34
N TYR A 61 -6.57 2.60 16.29
CA TYR A 61 -5.68 2.06 15.28
C TYR A 61 -4.29 1.76 15.86
N GLU A 62 -3.72 2.70 16.59
CA GLU A 62 -2.41 2.53 17.23
C GLU A 62 -2.38 1.31 18.17
N ILE A 63 -3.41 1.12 18.99
CA ILE A 63 -3.42 -0.05 19.89
C ILE A 63 -3.57 -1.37 19.13
N LYS A 64 -4.26 -1.37 17.98
CA LYS A 64 -4.35 -2.55 17.12
C LYS A 64 -3.02 -2.91 16.47
N LEU A 65 -2.16 -1.92 16.18
CA LEU A 65 -0.81 -2.13 15.67
C LEU A 65 0.15 -2.68 16.73
N HIS A 66 -0.05 -2.32 18.00
CA HIS A 66 0.84 -2.70 19.11
C HIS A 66 0.37 -3.91 19.92
N GLY A 67 -0.29 -4.87 19.27
CA GLY A 67 -0.60 -6.18 19.87
C GLY A 67 -2.04 -6.36 20.32
N LYS A 68 -2.91 -5.37 20.09
CA LYS A 68 -4.34 -5.41 20.45
C LYS A 68 -4.56 -5.56 21.98
N ASN A 69 -5.81 -5.75 22.43
CA ASN A 69 -6.17 -6.00 23.82
C ASN A 69 -5.72 -4.90 24.81
N GLY A 70 -6.38 -3.75 24.78
CA GLY A 70 -6.11 -2.66 25.70
C GLY A 70 -6.86 -1.38 25.33
N CYS A 71 -6.49 -0.27 25.95
CA CYS A 71 -7.02 1.03 25.59
C CYS A 71 -5.90 2.07 25.39
N MET A 72 -6.14 3.03 24.52
CA MET A 72 -5.23 4.13 24.23
C MET A 72 -5.99 5.45 24.10
N VAL A 73 -5.43 6.48 24.69
CA VAL A 73 -5.89 7.86 24.50
C VAL A 73 -5.28 8.46 23.25
N TYR A 74 -6.06 9.26 22.56
CA TYR A 74 -5.54 10.11 21.50
C TYR A 74 -4.54 11.14 22.05
N ARG A 75 -3.43 11.30 21.34
CA ARG A 75 -2.43 12.37 21.57
C ARG A 75 -2.12 13.03 20.24
N GLU A 76 -1.74 14.30 20.26
CA GLU A 76 -1.28 14.98 19.06
C GLU A 76 -0.13 14.22 18.41
N GLY A 77 -0.18 14.09 17.08
CA GLY A 77 0.80 13.32 16.32
C GLY A 77 0.40 11.87 16.05
N LEU A 78 -0.64 11.32 16.68
CA LEU A 78 -1.21 10.06 16.26
C LEU A 78 -1.90 10.26 14.90
N ARG A 79 -1.38 9.58 13.87
CA ARG A 79 -1.96 9.66 12.51
C ARG A 79 -3.29 8.93 12.50
N SER A 80 -4.33 9.59 12.03
CA SER A 80 -5.60 8.90 11.76
C SER A 80 -5.39 7.87 10.67
N GLY A 81 -5.41 6.58 11.05
CA GLY A 81 -5.24 5.46 10.14
C GLY A 81 -6.43 5.21 9.22
N ALA A 82 -7.29 6.19 8.99
CA ALA A 82 -8.56 6.06 8.27
C ALA A 82 -8.44 5.54 6.82
N ARG A 83 -7.22 5.44 6.27
CA ARG A 83 -6.95 4.81 4.97
C ARG A 83 -6.16 3.50 5.03
N LYS A 84 -5.75 3.02 6.24
CA LYS A 84 -5.02 1.75 6.39
C LYS A 84 -5.87 0.60 6.95
N GLN A 85 -7.19 0.72 6.91
CA GLN A 85 -8.11 -0.21 7.61
C GLN A 85 -8.45 -1.49 6.85
N LEU A 86 -7.72 -1.88 5.85
CA LEU A 86 -7.97 -3.19 5.22
C LEU A 86 -7.32 -4.35 5.97
N GLY A 87 -6.52 -4.09 7.02
CA GLY A 87 -5.86 -5.17 7.78
C GLY A 87 -4.74 -5.88 7.03
N PHE A 88 -4.40 -5.40 5.84
CA PHE A 88 -3.29 -5.89 5.02
C PHE A 88 -2.14 -4.90 5.10
N ALA A 89 -0.91 -5.38 5.34
CA ALA A 89 0.27 -4.57 5.12
C ALA A 89 0.39 -4.25 3.63
N PHE A 90 0.95 -3.08 3.27
CA PHE A 90 1.19 -2.74 1.86
C PHE A 90 2.02 -3.83 1.16
N LYS A 91 3.00 -4.38 1.87
CA LYS A 91 3.83 -5.49 1.40
C LYS A 91 2.98 -6.70 1.02
N ASP A 92 2.05 -7.12 1.89
CA ASP A 92 1.19 -8.27 1.63
C ASP A 92 0.30 -8.07 0.40
N ILE A 93 -0.21 -6.83 0.20
CA ILE A 93 -1.00 -6.51 -0.99
C ILE A 93 -0.12 -6.55 -2.24
N ALA A 94 1.03 -5.87 -2.20
CA ALA A 94 1.91 -5.74 -3.35
C ALA A 94 2.52 -7.08 -3.78
N GLU A 95 2.88 -7.95 -2.83
CA GLU A 95 3.41 -9.30 -3.10
C GLU A 95 2.35 -10.26 -3.64
N HIS A 96 1.07 -10.07 -3.29
CA HIS A 96 -0.02 -10.98 -3.69
C HIS A 96 -1.00 -10.36 -4.72
N LEU A 97 -0.64 -9.24 -5.35
CA LEU A 97 -1.41 -8.72 -6.48
C LEU A 97 -1.42 -9.76 -7.61
N PRO A 98 -2.61 -10.05 -8.20
CA PRO A 98 -2.70 -10.95 -9.35
C PRO A 98 -2.22 -10.24 -10.63
N GLY A 99 -0.91 -10.04 -10.75
CA GLY A 99 -0.27 -9.39 -11.89
C GLY A 99 1.13 -8.88 -11.54
N ALA A 100 1.98 -8.81 -12.54
CA ALA A 100 3.32 -8.30 -12.41
C ALA A 100 3.27 -6.80 -12.11
N PHE A 101 3.91 -6.36 -11.04
CA PHE A 101 3.79 -5.00 -10.53
C PHE A 101 5.15 -4.43 -10.11
N ILE A 102 5.41 -3.19 -10.53
CA ILE A 102 6.59 -2.45 -10.10
C ILE A 102 6.23 -1.05 -9.62
N ILE A 103 7.15 -0.43 -8.88
CA ILE A 103 7.13 0.99 -8.51
C ILE A 103 8.47 1.60 -8.88
N TYR A 104 8.43 2.73 -9.60
CA TYR A 104 9.64 3.49 -9.90
C TYR A 104 9.37 5.01 -9.83
N ARG A 105 10.43 5.81 -9.76
CA ARG A 105 10.35 7.26 -9.68
C ARG A 105 9.76 7.86 -10.96
N ALA A 106 8.79 8.74 -10.82
CA ALA A 106 8.20 9.47 -11.94
C ALA A 106 8.97 10.77 -12.20
N ASP A 107 10.16 10.64 -12.76
CA ASP A 107 11.05 11.74 -13.14
C ASP A 107 11.72 11.41 -14.47
N LYS A 108 11.90 12.44 -15.34
CA LYS A 108 12.47 12.26 -16.69
C LYS A 108 13.96 11.93 -16.68
N GLU A 109 14.67 12.34 -15.64
CA GLU A 109 16.12 12.17 -15.50
C GLU A 109 16.49 11.04 -14.53
N ASP A 110 15.56 10.69 -13.62
CA ASP A 110 15.77 9.70 -12.57
C ASP A 110 14.56 8.75 -12.47
N ASP A 111 14.66 7.61 -13.09
CA ASP A 111 13.64 6.56 -13.14
C ASP A 111 13.93 5.38 -12.19
N GLU A 112 14.47 5.68 -11.00
CA GLU A 112 14.90 4.68 -10.02
C GLU A 112 13.79 3.70 -9.65
N LEU A 113 14.07 2.40 -9.81
CA LEU A 113 13.20 1.31 -9.37
C LEU A 113 13.23 1.18 -7.84
N PHE A 114 12.06 1.20 -7.21
CA PHE A 114 11.89 1.06 -5.77
C PHE A 114 11.38 -0.32 -5.36
N PHE A 115 10.55 -0.93 -6.19
CA PHE A 115 9.87 -2.18 -5.85
C PHE A 115 9.50 -2.98 -7.10
N ALA A 116 9.52 -4.31 -6.97
CA ALA A 116 8.91 -5.27 -7.86
C ALA A 116 8.30 -6.39 -7.02
N ASN A 117 7.11 -6.89 -7.38
CA ASN A 117 6.51 -8.04 -6.70
C ASN A 117 7.03 -9.36 -7.28
N ASP A 118 6.74 -10.46 -6.58
CA ASP A 118 7.17 -11.81 -6.97
C ASP A 118 6.66 -12.20 -8.35
N GLU A 119 5.44 -11.76 -8.73
CA GLU A 119 4.88 -12.05 -10.05
C GLU A 119 5.66 -11.36 -11.17
N PHE A 120 6.14 -10.13 -10.97
CA PHE A 120 7.03 -9.47 -11.92
C PHE A 120 8.37 -10.21 -12.05
N LEU A 121 8.98 -10.60 -10.93
CA LEU A 121 10.24 -11.33 -10.92
C LEU A 121 10.11 -12.67 -11.64
N HIS A 122 9.02 -13.39 -11.37
CA HIS A 122 8.73 -14.67 -12.03
C HIS A 122 8.51 -14.50 -13.55
N MET A 123 7.68 -13.54 -13.95
CA MET A 123 7.38 -13.27 -15.37
C MET A 123 8.63 -12.87 -16.18
N SER A 124 9.50 -12.07 -15.58
CA SER A 124 10.72 -11.55 -16.19
C SER A 124 11.95 -12.43 -15.96
N GLY A 125 11.83 -13.49 -15.14
CA GLY A 125 12.87 -14.48 -14.89
C GLY A 125 13.99 -14.02 -13.96
N TYR A 126 13.83 -12.91 -13.22
CA TYR A 126 14.77 -12.51 -12.18
C TYR A 126 14.60 -13.38 -10.94
N LYS A 127 15.70 -13.80 -10.34
CA LYS A 127 15.70 -14.65 -9.14
C LYS A 127 15.12 -13.93 -7.91
N ASP A 128 15.47 -12.67 -7.75
CA ASP A 128 15.08 -11.81 -6.65
C ASP A 128 15.22 -10.33 -7.03
N ILE A 129 14.76 -9.44 -6.16
CA ILE A 129 14.81 -8.00 -6.38
C ILE A 129 16.25 -7.45 -6.44
N ASP A 130 17.18 -8.08 -5.74
CA ASP A 130 18.59 -7.65 -5.73
C ASP A 130 19.24 -7.94 -7.08
N GLU A 131 18.92 -9.06 -7.71
CA GLU A 131 19.36 -9.36 -9.07
C GLU A 131 18.76 -8.40 -10.08
N LEU A 132 17.45 -8.12 -10.00
CA LEU A 132 16.77 -7.11 -10.81
C LEU A 132 17.50 -5.77 -10.72
N PHE A 133 17.71 -5.26 -9.51
CA PHE A 133 18.37 -3.97 -9.29
C PHE A 133 19.81 -3.95 -9.79
N ARG A 134 20.54 -5.03 -9.63
CA ARG A 134 21.91 -5.15 -10.10
C ARG A 134 21.99 -5.14 -11.64
N LEU A 135 21.13 -5.91 -12.32
CA LEU A 135 21.16 -6.06 -13.77
C LEU A 135 20.58 -4.85 -14.51
N THR A 136 19.59 -4.19 -13.92
CA THR A 136 18.98 -2.96 -14.46
C THR A 136 19.64 -1.69 -13.97
N LYS A 137 20.61 -1.78 -13.04
CA LYS A 137 21.21 -0.62 -12.34
C LYS A 137 20.14 0.25 -11.68
N LYS A 138 19.07 -0.38 -11.20
CA LYS A 138 17.87 0.26 -10.61
C LYS A 138 17.14 1.25 -11.52
N SER A 139 17.29 1.19 -12.83
CA SER A 139 16.61 2.07 -13.77
C SER A 139 15.51 1.32 -14.52
N PHE A 140 14.32 1.91 -14.61
CA PHE A 140 13.22 1.37 -15.39
C PHE A 140 13.55 1.36 -16.88
N ARG A 141 14.23 2.39 -17.41
CA ARG A 141 14.69 2.47 -18.79
C ARG A 141 15.47 1.22 -19.20
N ASN A 142 16.29 0.68 -18.32
CA ASN A 142 17.11 -0.50 -18.58
C ASN A 142 16.30 -1.83 -18.64
N LEU A 143 15.01 -1.78 -18.30
CA LEU A 143 14.07 -2.88 -18.56
C LEU A 143 13.47 -2.80 -19.97
N ILE A 144 13.45 -1.64 -20.60
CA ILE A 144 12.91 -1.46 -21.96
C ILE A 144 13.97 -1.88 -22.98
N ARG A 145 13.53 -2.50 -24.06
CA ARG A 145 14.42 -2.83 -25.18
C ARG A 145 15.11 -1.58 -25.72
N GLU A 146 16.41 -1.63 -25.94
CA GLU A 146 17.25 -0.45 -26.20
C GLU A 146 16.76 0.40 -27.38
N ASP A 147 16.27 -0.21 -28.45
CA ASP A 147 15.75 0.47 -29.63
C ASP A 147 14.37 1.12 -29.41
N GLU A 148 13.66 0.75 -28.34
CA GLU A 148 12.34 1.29 -28.00
C GLU A 148 12.40 2.37 -26.90
N GLN A 149 13.48 2.47 -26.14
CA GLN A 149 13.58 3.31 -24.94
C GLN A 149 13.09 4.74 -25.17
N GLN A 150 13.64 5.42 -26.16
CA GLN A 150 13.31 6.82 -26.43
C GLN A 150 11.84 7.01 -26.83
N GLN A 151 11.31 6.12 -27.64
CA GLN A 151 9.92 6.18 -28.08
C GLN A 151 8.96 5.94 -26.91
N ILE A 152 9.23 4.92 -26.08
CA ILE A 152 8.38 4.56 -24.95
C ILE A 152 8.38 5.67 -23.90
N GLU A 153 9.54 6.20 -23.53
CA GLU A 153 9.63 7.31 -22.60
C GLU A 153 8.88 8.55 -23.10
N SER A 154 9.05 8.91 -24.37
CA SER A 154 8.30 10.02 -24.96
C SER A 154 6.80 9.78 -24.88
N SER A 155 6.34 8.57 -25.18
CA SER A 155 4.93 8.20 -25.13
C SER A 155 4.35 8.27 -23.71
N ILE A 156 5.09 7.79 -22.70
CA ILE A 156 4.68 7.89 -21.28
C ILE A 156 4.47 9.37 -20.90
N TRP A 157 5.46 10.21 -21.18
CA TRP A 157 5.41 11.59 -20.78
C TRP A 157 4.39 12.41 -21.57
N GLU A 158 4.19 12.14 -22.85
CA GLU A 158 3.13 12.75 -23.65
C GLU A 158 1.73 12.47 -23.09
N GLN A 159 1.47 11.24 -22.68
CA GLN A 159 0.21 10.86 -22.03
C GLN A 159 0.01 11.62 -20.71
N ILE A 160 1.03 11.66 -19.87
CA ILE A 160 0.99 12.35 -18.58
C ILE A 160 0.86 13.87 -18.76
N ASP A 161 1.64 14.48 -19.64
CA ASP A 161 1.62 15.92 -19.90
C ASP A 161 0.29 16.36 -20.54
N SER A 162 -0.42 15.47 -21.24
CA SER A 162 -1.78 15.70 -21.75
C SER A 162 -2.88 15.64 -20.68
N GLY A 163 -2.51 15.37 -19.42
CA GLY A 163 -3.44 15.28 -18.28
C GLY A 163 -4.01 13.89 -18.04
N ASN A 164 -3.52 12.86 -18.72
CA ASN A 164 -3.83 11.49 -18.41
C ASN A 164 -2.98 11.02 -17.23
N GLU A 165 -3.63 10.71 -16.11
CA GLU A 165 -2.92 10.14 -14.94
C GLU A 165 -2.51 8.68 -15.13
N ASN A 166 -3.05 8.02 -16.15
CA ASN A 166 -2.77 6.64 -16.50
C ASN A 166 -2.26 6.56 -17.93
N ASP A 167 -1.31 5.67 -18.16
CA ASP A 167 -0.82 5.30 -19.47
C ASP A 167 -1.12 3.83 -19.79
N TYR A 168 -1.14 3.52 -21.07
CA TYR A 168 -1.21 2.15 -21.60
C TYR A 168 -0.26 2.09 -22.78
N ILE A 169 0.81 1.29 -22.66
CA ILE A 169 1.83 1.21 -23.69
C ILE A 169 2.21 -0.25 -23.92
N HIS A 170 2.33 -0.60 -25.19
CA HIS A 170 2.82 -1.91 -25.61
C HIS A 170 4.28 -1.80 -26.02
N PHE A 171 5.15 -2.62 -25.42
CA PHE A 171 6.59 -2.64 -25.70
C PHE A 171 7.24 -3.96 -25.27
N HIS A 172 8.57 -4.05 -25.43
CA HIS A 172 9.33 -5.23 -25.06
C HIS A 172 10.14 -4.99 -23.77
N LEU A 173 9.89 -5.86 -22.79
CA LEU A 173 10.63 -5.93 -21.53
C LEU A 173 11.79 -6.91 -21.62
N ARG A 174 12.92 -6.53 -21.01
CA ARG A 174 14.11 -7.37 -20.89
C ARG A 174 13.94 -8.38 -19.76
N LYS A 175 14.24 -9.65 -20.05
CA LYS A 175 14.37 -10.72 -19.07
C LYS A 175 15.76 -10.76 -18.43
N ALA A 176 15.87 -11.51 -17.32
CA ALA A 176 17.15 -11.71 -16.62
C ALA A 176 18.23 -12.35 -17.49
N ASP A 177 17.85 -13.23 -18.43
CA ASP A 177 18.74 -13.88 -19.39
C ASP A 177 19.16 -13.00 -20.58
N GLY A 178 18.64 -11.77 -20.65
CA GLY A 178 18.89 -10.81 -21.71
C GLY A 178 17.98 -10.94 -22.93
N THR A 179 17.07 -11.90 -22.96
CA THR A 179 16.01 -11.97 -23.98
C THR A 179 14.90 -10.95 -23.71
N TYR A 180 13.98 -10.80 -24.66
CA TYR A 180 12.87 -9.84 -24.54
C TYR A 180 11.55 -10.56 -24.72
N PHE A 181 10.51 -10.02 -24.10
CA PHE A 181 9.14 -10.46 -24.28
C PHE A 181 8.20 -9.26 -24.35
N SER A 182 7.07 -9.44 -24.99
CA SER A 182 6.10 -8.38 -25.28
C SER A 182 5.16 -8.19 -24.10
N VAL A 183 4.98 -6.95 -23.66
CA VAL A 183 4.08 -6.61 -22.54
C VAL A 183 3.18 -5.45 -22.92
N LEU A 184 1.98 -5.44 -22.33
CA LEU A 184 1.17 -4.25 -22.19
C LEU A 184 1.34 -3.75 -20.76
N ASP A 185 1.81 -2.53 -20.59
CA ASP A 185 1.83 -1.89 -19.28
C ASP A 185 0.57 -1.03 -19.05
N HIS A 186 0.27 -0.85 -17.78
CA HIS A 186 -0.71 0.11 -17.31
C HIS A 186 -0.12 0.83 -16.10
N GLY A 187 0.32 2.06 -16.34
CA GLY A 187 0.97 2.91 -15.35
C GLY A 187 0.03 3.97 -14.78
N ARG A 188 0.34 4.40 -13.55
CA ARG A 188 -0.33 5.52 -12.89
C ARG A 188 0.64 6.31 -12.02
N ILE A 189 0.60 7.64 -12.12
CA ILE A 189 1.34 8.52 -11.21
C ILE A 189 0.62 8.62 -9.86
N VAL A 190 1.41 8.46 -8.77
CA VAL A 190 0.96 8.58 -7.39
C VAL A 190 1.92 9.49 -6.62
N GLU A 191 1.40 10.41 -5.83
CA GLU A 191 2.20 11.24 -4.92
C GLU A 191 2.53 10.45 -3.65
N SER A 192 3.80 10.15 -3.45
CA SER A 192 4.32 9.48 -2.25
C SER A 192 4.89 10.51 -1.28
N PRO A 193 4.49 10.52 0.00
CA PRO A 193 5.09 11.42 1.00
C PRO A 193 6.60 11.22 1.21
N GLN A 194 7.11 10.04 0.89
CA GLN A 194 8.51 9.67 1.11
C GLN A 194 9.38 9.82 -0.15
N TYR A 195 8.81 9.50 -1.33
CA TYR A 195 9.56 9.38 -2.58
C TYR A 195 9.17 10.43 -3.63
N GLY A 196 8.22 11.34 -3.32
CA GLY A 196 7.66 12.27 -4.29
C GLY A 196 6.75 11.56 -5.30
N LYS A 197 6.77 12.00 -6.54
CA LYS A 197 5.98 11.35 -7.60
C LYS A 197 6.60 10.01 -7.98
N VAL A 198 5.76 8.98 -8.04
CA VAL A 198 6.16 7.62 -8.43
C VAL A 198 5.14 7.04 -9.40
N PHE A 199 5.59 6.19 -10.30
CA PHE A 199 4.73 5.34 -11.11
C PHE A 199 4.43 4.04 -10.38
N TYR A 200 3.16 3.66 -10.37
CA TYR A 200 2.67 2.32 -10.06
C TYR A 200 2.31 1.67 -11.38
N VAL A 201 2.97 0.57 -11.73
CA VAL A 201 2.80 -0.06 -13.05
C VAL A 201 2.48 -1.53 -12.94
N LEU A 202 1.40 -1.93 -13.60
CA LEU A 202 1.02 -3.32 -13.82
C LEU A 202 1.43 -3.73 -15.23
N PHE A 203 2.00 -4.92 -15.36
CA PHE A 203 2.33 -5.53 -16.64
C PHE A 203 1.46 -6.74 -16.92
N MET A 204 1.08 -6.88 -18.16
CA MET A 204 0.39 -8.05 -18.70
C MET A 204 1.20 -8.61 -19.84
N ASP A 205 1.41 -9.93 -19.86
CA ASP A 205 2.04 -10.60 -20.99
C ASP A 205 1.13 -10.50 -22.22
N TRP A 206 1.63 -9.86 -23.28
CA TRP A 206 0.84 -9.58 -24.48
C TRP A 206 0.49 -10.85 -25.24
N GLU A 207 1.40 -11.83 -25.29
CA GLU A 207 1.17 -13.09 -26.00
C GLU A 207 0.14 -13.95 -25.27
N ASP A 208 0.23 -14.06 -23.96
CA ASP A 208 -0.74 -14.79 -23.13
C ASP A 208 -2.15 -14.22 -23.26
N MET A 209 -2.30 -12.91 -23.35
CA MET A 209 -3.59 -12.26 -23.55
C MET A 209 -4.19 -12.59 -24.93
N HIS A 210 -3.38 -12.57 -25.99
CA HIS A 210 -3.84 -12.86 -27.33
C HIS A 210 -4.27 -14.31 -27.50
N ILE A 211 -3.56 -15.24 -26.90
CA ILE A 211 -3.88 -16.68 -26.98
C ILE A 211 -5.19 -17.00 -26.25
N ARG A 212 -5.45 -16.37 -25.11
CA ARG A 212 -6.65 -16.65 -24.28
C ARG A 212 -7.94 -15.99 -24.81
N TYR A 213 -7.85 -14.93 -25.58
CA TYR A 213 -8.99 -14.16 -26.05
C TYR A 213 -9.16 -14.17 -27.58
N SER A 214 -8.35 -14.91 -28.30
CA SER A 214 -8.57 -15.22 -29.72
C SER A 214 -9.58 -16.37 -29.83
N LEU A 215 -10.87 -16.02 -29.71
CA LEU A 215 -12.00 -16.87 -30.11
C LEU A 215 -12.47 -16.48 -31.50
#